data_78badf4eb4332e9176e02d9e368a4f75
#
_entry.id   78badf4eb4332e9176e02d9e368a4f75
#
_cell.length_a   1.000
_cell.length_b   1.000
_cell.length_c   1.000
_cell.angle_alpha   90.00
_cell.angle_beta   90.00
_cell.angle_gamma   90.00
#
_symmetry.space_group_name_H-M   'P 1'
#
loop_
_entity.id
_entity.type
_entity.pdbx_description
1 polymer ?
#
loop_
_entity_poly.entity_id
_entity_poly.type
_entity_poly.pdbx_seq_one_letter_code
_entity_poly.pdbx_strand_id
1 'polypeptide(L)'
;MLLAGAMLLPANAFAASPEDFTDFPTDWSAAGLRSAVQNGLLNGSNGQINSSGLLIRAQMAAIVNRAFAARKTADLSVYSDANTSAWYYNDLELAVAMRTFQGANGKLNPETPITREEAFVVLARAFALESGDTSVLNNYTDGASVSAWAQSSVAALIENGYVNGANGKLNPKTSITRAEFAKVISEMASTYADADDSLSATVDGSVIVRENSVSLSGKTIN
;
A
#
# COMPACT_ATOMS: atom_id res chain seq x y z
N MET A 1 3.73 19.12 40.92
CA MET A 1 3.97 17.89 40.20
C MET A 1 2.77 17.69 39.27
N LEU A 2 2.84 18.26 38.06
CA LEU A 2 1.77 18.14 37.06
C LEU A 2 2.06 16.89 36.22
N LEU A 3 1.15 15.90 36.30
CA LEU A 3 1.10 14.80 35.33
C LEU A 3 0.57 15.37 34.03
N ALA A 4 1.43 15.46 32.99
CA ALA A 4 1.00 15.64 31.63
C ALA A 4 0.42 14.30 31.13
N GLY A 5 -0.91 14.19 31.13
CA GLY A 5 -1.60 13.09 30.48
C GLY A 5 -1.39 13.20 28.98
N ALA A 6 -0.68 12.25 28.38
CA ALA A 6 -0.66 12.09 26.94
C ALA A 6 -2.08 11.71 26.50
N MET A 7 -2.81 12.65 25.91
CA MET A 7 -4.02 12.35 25.17
C MET A 7 -3.62 11.51 23.95
N LEU A 8 -3.94 10.23 24.00
CA LEU A 8 -4.03 9.40 22.81
C LEU A 8 -5.18 9.98 21.97
N LEU A 9 -4.85 10.76 20.96
CA LEU A 9 -5.82 11.19 19.96
C LEU A 9 -6.29 9.94 19.21
N PRO A 10 -7.61 9.78 18.97
CA PRO A 10 -8.12 8.67 18.18
C PRO A 10 -7.49 8.70 16.78
N ALA A 11 -7.23 7.52 16.22
CA ALA A 11 -6.59 7.36 14.91
C ALA A 11 -7.34 8.02 13.73
N ASN A 12 -8.53 8.55 13.96
CA ASN A 12 -9.36 9.31 13.02
C ASN A 12 -9.14 10.84 13.03
N ALA A 13 -8.14 11.33 13.76
CA ALA A 13 -7.82 12.76 13.69
C ALA A 13 -7.15 13.07 12.35
N PHE A 14 -7.97 13.49 11.36
CA PHE A 14 -7.57 14.16 10.14
C PHE A 14 -6.88 13.29 9.07
N ALA A 15 -7.62 12.35 8.46
CA ALA A 15 -7.32 12.02 7.07
C ALA A 15 -7.40 13.32 6.26
N ALA A 16 -6.35 13.64 5.50
CA ALA A 16 -6.33 14.82 4.65
C ALA A 16 -7.48 14.72 3.62
N SER A 17 -8.04 15.87 3.24
CA SER A 17 -9.00 15.94 2.14
C SER A 17 -8.26 16.15 0.81
N PRO A 18 -8.75 15.61 -0.31
CA PRO A 18 -8.21 15.93 -1.63
C PRO A 18 -8.10 17.42 -1.90
N GLU A 19 -9.02 18.21 -1.35
CA GLU A 19 -9.09 19.67 -1.46
C GLU A 19 -7.94 20.39 -0.72
N ASP A 20 -7.22 19.69 0.17
CA ASP A 20 -6.05 20.24 0.87
C ASP A 20 -4.81 20.32 -0.05
N PHE A 21 -4.87 19.73 -1.26
CA PHE A 21 -3.75 19.66 -2.18
C PHE A 21 -3.95 20.54 -3.41
N THR A 22 -2.99 21.43 -3.64
CA THR A 22 -3.03 22.38 -4.78
C THR A 22 -2.77 21.70 -6.13
N ASP A 23 -2.15 20.53 -6.13
CA ASP A 23 -1.78 19.73 -7.32
C ASP A 23 -2.61 18.45 -7.46
N PHE A 24 -3.79 18.38 -6.82
CA PHE A 24 -4.61 17.17 -6.92
C PHE A 24 -5.07 16.96 -8.37
N PRO A 25 -4.81 15.78 -8.97
CA PRO A 25 -5.08 15.56 -10.39
C PRO A 25 -6.59 15.43 -10.69
N THR A 26 -6.94 15.68 -11.95
CA THR A 26 -8.29 15.48 -12.49
C THR A 26 -8.36 14.39 -13.55
N ASP A 27 -7.27 13.65 -13.74
CA ASP A 27 -7.12 12.59 -14.73
C ASP A 27 -7.48 11.19 -14.16
N TRP A 28 -7.04 10.13 -14.83
CA TRP A 28 -7.25 8.72 -14.48
C TRP A 28 -6.82 8.38 -13.05
N SER A 29 -5.89 9.13 -12.47
CA SER A 29 -5.31 8.87 -11.15
C SER A 29 -6.16 9.44 -9.99
N ALA A 30 -7.08 10.36 -10.28
CA ALA A 30 -7.84 11.10 -9.28
C ALA A 30 -8.62 10.18 -8.33
N ALA A 31 -9.28 9.15 -8.85
CA ALA A 31 -10.11 8.25 -8.04
C ALA A 31 -9.27 7.46 -7.03
N GLY A 32 -8.19 6.82 -7.48
CA GLY A 32 -7.29 6.06 -6.60
C GLY A 32 -6.59 6.92 -5.55
N LEU A 33 -6.13 8.12 -5.94
CA LEU A 33 -5.52 9.06 -5.01
C LEU A 33 -6.53 9.57 -3.98
N ARG A 34 -7.77 9.86 -4.39
CA ARG A 34 -8.85 10.26 -3.47
C ARG A 34 -9.11 9.19 -2.43
N SER A 35 -9.28 7.93 -2.87
CA SER A 35 -9.45 6.80 -1.97
C SER A 35 -8.28 6.67 -0.99
N ALA A 36 -7.04 6.73 -1.49
CA ALA A 36 -5.86 6.59 -0.65
C ALA A 36 -5.72 7.72 0.39
N VAL A 37 -6.05 8.97 0.01
CA VAL A 37 -6.02 10.13 0.91
C VAL A 37 -7.12 10.03 1.97
N GLN A 38 -8.37 9.80 1.56
CA GLN A 38 -9.51 9.71 2.46
C GLN A 38 -9.40 8.57 3.48
N ASN A 39 -8.73 7.49 3.12
CA ASN A 39 -8.46 6.36 4.00
C ASN A 39 -7.13 6.51 4.80
N GLY A 40 -6.49 7.67 4.75
CA GLY A 40 -5.27 7.97 5.49
C GLY A 40 -4.03 7.17 5.04
N LEU A 41 -4.07 6.56 3.85
CA LEU A 41 -2.97 5.75 3.32
C LEU A 41 -1.86 6.63 2.76
N LEU A 42 -2.24 7.65 1.99
CA LEU A 42 -1.32 8.61 1.39
C LEU A 42 -1.51 9.99 2.01
N ASN A 43 -0.42 10.55 2.49
CA ASN A 43 -0.33 11.92 2.93
C ASN A 43 0.49 12.73 1.92
N GLY A 44 0.07 13.96 1.66
CA GLY A 44 0.87 14.89 0.89
C GLY A 44 1.96 15.53 1.73
N SER A 45 2.68 16.44 1.12
CA SER A 45 3.67 17.27 1.80
C SER A 45 3.58 18.70 1.26
N ASN A 46 3.64 19.69 2.17
CA ASN A 46 3.56 21.11 1.79
C ASN A 46 2.34 21.48 0.90
N GLY A 47 1.18 20.88 1.16
CA GLY A 47 -0.04 21.11 0.38
C GLY A 47 -0.01 20.52 -1.02
N GLN A 48 0.85 19.54 -1.28
CA GLN A 48 0.95 18.81 -2.56
C GLN A 48 0.84 17.32 -2.36
N ILE A 49 0.09 16.64 -3.23
CA ILE A 49 -0.01 15.18 -3.28
C ILE A 49 1.15 14.56 -4.08
N ASN A 50 1.72 15.31 -5.03
CA ASN A 50 2.80 14.88 -5.90
C ASN A 50 2.51 13.53 -6.60
N SER A 51 1.44 13.49 -7.36
CA SER A 51 0.91 12.27 -7.99
C SER A 51 1.91 11.51 -8.86
N SER A 52 2.76 12.23 -9.61
CA SER A 52 3.82 11.68 -10.47
C SER A 52 5.11 11.34 -9.74
N GLY A 53 5.23 11.71 -8.45
CA GLY A 53 6.41 11.40 -7.64
C GLY A 53 6.60 9.89 -7.48
N LEU A 54 7.85 9.43 -7.52
CA LEU A 54 8.17 8.02 -7.30
C LEU A 54 8.02 7.66 -5.82
N LEU A 55 7.52 6.47 -5.55
CA LEU A 55 7.54 5.91 -4.19
C LEU A 55 8.91 5.31 -3.89
N ILE A 56 9.44 5.62 -2.72
CA ILE A 56 10.55 4.87 -2.14
C ILE A 56 10.03 3.70 -1.30
N ARG A 57 10.85 2.70 -1.08
CA ARG A 57 10.49 1.47 -0.36
C ARG A 57 9.93 1.74 1.03
N ALA A 58 10.53 2.69 1.77
CA ALA A 58 10.05 3.08 3.10
C ALA A 58 8.65 3.71 3.08
N GLN A 59 8.34 4.55 2.08
CA GLN A 59 7.01 5.14 1.94
C GLN A 59 5.96 4.07 1.64
N MET A 60 6.30 3.10 0.78
CA MET A 60 5.39 1.99 0.52
C MET A 60 5.14 1.13 1.77
N ALA A 61 6.19 0.85 2.56
CA ALA A 61 6.04 0.16 3.85
C ALA A 61 5.04 0.89 4.75
N ALA A 62 5.20 2.21 4.92
CA ALA A 62 4.30 3.02 5.72
C ALA A 62 2.84 2.98 5.22
N ILE A 63 2.62 3.03 3.91
CA ILE A 63 1.27 2.97 3.33
C ILE A 63 0.62 1.60 3.61
N VAL A 64 1.34 0.51 3.37
CA VAL A 64 0.84 -0.85 3.60
C VAL A 64 0.57 -1.08 5.09
N ASN A 65 1.45 -0.62 5.99
CA ASN A 65 1.23 -0.71 7.43
C ASN A 65 -0.05 0.00 7.87
N ARG A 66 -0.34 1.19 7.32
CA ARG A 66 -1.59 1.93 7.59
C ARG A 66 -2.80 1.20 7.05
N ALA A 67 -2.69 0.65 5.83
CA ALA A 67 -3.78 -0.09 5.21
C ALA A 67 -4.23 -1.28 6.07
N PHE A 68 -3.30 -1.97 6.71
CA PHE A 68 -3.57 -3.18 7.50
C PHE A 68 -3.48 -2.96 9.00
N ALA A 69 -3.37 -1.72 9.48
CA ALA A 69 -3.21 -1.37 10.90
C ALA A 69 -2.13 -2.22 11.59
N ALA A 70 -0.95 -2.33 10.98
CA ALA A 70 0.15 -3.16 11.46
C ALA A 70 0.57 -2.75 12.88
N ARG A 71 0.74 -3.71 13.80
CA ARG A 71 1.03 -3.44 15.22
C ARG A 71 2.24 -4.21 15.75
N LYS A 72 2.64 -5.31 15.08
CA LYS A 72 3.78 -6.14 15.51
C LYS A 72 5.04 -5.65 14.83
N THR A 73 6.12 -5.54 15.58
CA THR A 73 7.44 -5.16 15.09
C THR A 73 8.37 -6.37 15.00
N ALA A 74 9.37 -6.29 14.12
CA ALA A 74 10.45 -7.25 13.97
C ALA A 74 11.78 -6.59 14.38
N ASP A 75 12.74 -7.41 14.80
CA ASP A 75 14.12 -6.97 14.99
C ASP A 75 14.79 -6.76 13.62
N LEU A 76 15.30 -5.56 13.38
CA LEU A 76 16.01 -5.19 12.15
C LEU A 76 17.53 -5.26 12.27
N SER A 77 18.08 -5.76 13.37
CA SER A 77 19.54 -5.80 13.63
C SER A 77 20.34 -6.56 12.56
N VAL A 78 19.67 -7.45 11.82
CA VAL A 78 20.26 -8.21 10.70
C VAL A 78 20.44 -7.39 9.42
N TYR A 79 19.84 -6.19 9.34
CA TYR A 79 19.92 -5.32 8.18
C TYR A 79 20.88 -4.17 8.44
N SER A 80 21.97 -4.11 7.65
CA SER A 80 23.06 -3.14 7.87
C SER A 80 22.70 -1.69 7.57
N ASP A 81 21.57 -1.46 6.89
CA ASP A 81 21.04 -0.16 6.52
C ASP A 81 19.79 0.27 7.33
N ALA A 82 19.45 -0.47 8.38
CA ALA A 82 18.38 -0.12 9.30
C ALA A 82 18.85 0.98 10.28
N ASN A 83 18.56 2.24 9.93
CA ASN A 83 18.91 3.39 10.76
C ASN A 83 17.81 3.69 11.78
N THR A 84 18.07 3.44 13.07
CA THR A 84 17.11 3.64 14.17
C THR A 84 16.63 5.08 14.34
N SER A 85 17.39 6.06 13.84
CA SER A 85 17.02 7.49 13.89
C SER A 85 16.22 7.95 12.67
N ALA A 86 16.01 7.09 11.67
CA ALA A 86 15.27 7.45 10.48
C ALA A 86 13.75 7.46 10.75
N TRP A 87 13.03 8.38 10.10
CA TRP A 87 11.58 8.53 10.24
C TRP A 87 10.81 7.25 9.89
N TYR A 88 11.37 6.40 9.04
CA TYR A 88 10.76 5.17 8.53
C TYR A 88 11.13 3.92 9.35
N TYR A 89 11.97 4.03 10.38
CA TYR A 89 12.49 2.84 11.07
C TYR A 89 11.36 1.95 11.61
N ASN A 90 10.42 2.52 12.33
CA ASN A 90 9.26 1.79 12.85
C ASN A 90 8.39 1.19 11.74
N ASP A 91 8.22 1.90 10.61
CA ASP A 91 7.48 1.34 9.46
C ASP A 91 8.17 0.12 8.85
N LEU A 92 9.50 0.10 8.83
CA LEU A 92 10.25 -1.07 8.38
C LEU A 92 10.10 -2.25 9.36
N GLU A 93 10.15 -2.02 10.69
CA GLU A 93 9.92 -3.06 11.70
C GLU A 93 8.55 -3.71 11.51
N LEU A 94 7.51 -2.89 11.31
CA LEU A 94 6.15 -3.36 11.06
C LEU A 94 6.05 -4.17 9.74
N ALA A 95 6.59 -3.63 8.65
CA ALA A 95 6.52 -4.27 7.32
C ALA A 95 7.28 -5.60 7.26
N VAL A 96 8.42 -5.69 7.95
CA VAL A 96 9.19 -6.95 8.07
C VAL A 96 8.43 -7.97 8.93
N ALA A 97 7.82 -7.53 10.05
CA ALA A 97 6.98 -8.40 10.89
C ALA A 97 5.75 -8.93 10.14
N MET A 98 5.14 -8.11 9.28
CA MET A 98 4.05 -8.52 8.38
C MET A 98 4.51 -9.43 7.23
N ARG A 99 5.83 -9.59 7.02
CA ARG A 99 6.43 -10.31 5.90
C ARG A 99 6.09 -9.72 4.51
N THR A 100 5.60 -8.49 4.46
CA THR A 100 5.34 -7.76 3.21
C THR A 100 6.64 -7.28 2.58
N PHE A 101 7.59 -6.85 3.42
CA PHE A 101 8.93 -6.47 3.00
C PHE A 101 9.96 -7.53 3.40
N GLN A 102 10.86 -7.81 2.46
CA GLN A 102 12.02 -8.65 2.67
C GLN A 102 13.25 -7.90 2.14
N GLY A 103 14.34 -7.99 2.88
CA GLY A 103 15.61 -7.46 2.43
C GLY A 103 16.31 -8.41 1.44
N ALA A 104 17.35 -7.90 0.85
CA ALA A 104 18.27 -8.68 0.03
C ALA A 104 19.71 -8.34 0.45
N ASN A 105 20.56 -9.37 0.55
CA ASN A 105 21.98 -9.21 0.93
C ASN A 105 22.18 -8.41 2.25
N GLY A 106 21.31 -8.63 3.25
CA GLY A 106 21.39 -7.94 4.54
C GLY A 106 21.02 -6.45 4.49
N LYS A 107 20.22 -6.02 3.49
CA LYS A 107 19.76 -4.63 3.34
C LYS A 107 18.27 -4.57 2.99
N LEU A 108 17.59 -3.54 3.48
CA LEU A 108 16.20 -3.21 3.15
C LEU A 108 16.09 -2.16 2.02
N ASN A 109 17.15 -1.36 1.81
CA ASN A 109 17.23 -0.27 0.83
C ASN A 109 16.05 0.73 0.95
N PRO A 110 15.77 1.30 2.13
CA PRO A 110 14.54 2.04 2.40
C PRO A 110 14.33 3.27 1.53
N GLU A 111 15.40 3.95 1.14
CA GLU A 111 15.33 5.21 0.36
C GLU A 111 15.39 4.99 -1.15
N THR A 112 15.51 3.75 -1.60
CA THR A 112 15.52 3.43 -3.02
C THR A 112 14.11 3.49 -3.60
N PRO A 113 13.89 4.12 -4.77
CA PRO A 113 12.62 4.01 -5.49
C PRO A 113 12.26 2.54 -5.74
N ILE A 114 11.02 2.17 -5.40
CA ILE A 114 10.54 0.80 -5.55
C ILE A 114 10.08 0.56 -6.99
N THR A 115 10.49 -0.57 -7.59
CA THR A 115 10.03 -0.94 -8.92
C THR A 115 8.58 -1.44 -8.90
N ARG A 116 7.92 -1.44 -10.06
CA ARG A 116 6.53 -1.91 -10.19
C ARG A 116 6.42 -3.37 -9.78
N GLU A 117 7.32 -4.24 -10.23
CA GLU A 117 7.28 -5.66 -9.83
C GLU A 117 7.51 -5.87 -8.33
N GLU A 118 8.39 -5.09 -7.70
CA GLU A 118 8.57 -5.13 -6.25
C GLU A 118 7.31 -4.67 -5.50
N ALA A 119 6.70 -3.56 -5.96
CA ALA A 119 5.45 -3.06 -5.40
C ALA A 119 4.32 -4.09 -5.50
N PHE A 120 4.20 -4.76 -6.63
CA PHE A 120 3.20 -5.80 -6.86
C PHE A 120 3.42 -7.02 -5.95
N VAL A 121 4.66 -7.45 -5.74
CA VAL A 121 4.97 -8.53 -4.78
C VAL A 121 4.62 -8.12 -3.34
N VAL A 122 4.90 -6.88 -2.95
CA VAL A 122 4.53 -6.38 -1.61
C VAL A 122 3.01 -6.39 -1.44
N LEU A 123 2.25 -5.92 -2.44
CA LEU A 123 0.78 -5.94 -2.41
C LEU A 123 0.23 -7.37 -2.39
N ALA A 124 0.72 -8.26 -3.25
CA ALA A 124 0.29 -9.66 -3.26
C ALA A 124 0.48 -10.34 -1.90
N ARG A 125 1.60 -10.08 -1.23
CA ARG A 125 1.87 -10.58 0.13
C ARG A 125 0.95 -9.95 1.17
N ALA A 126 0.74 -8.64 1.10
CA ALA A 126 -0.09 -7.92 2.06
C ALA A 126 -1.56 -8.39 2.02
N PHE A 127 -2.07 -8.67 0.82
CA PHE A 127 -3.43 -9.18 0.61
C PHE A 127 -3.51 -10.71 0.62
N ALA A 128 -2.40 -11.40 0.90
CA ALA A 128 -2.31 -12.86 0.92
C ALA A 128 -2.88 -13.51 -0.36
N LEU A 129 -2.61 -12.92 -1.53
CA LEU A 129 -3.06 -13.48 -2.80
C LEU A 129 -2.37 -14.82 -3.05
N GLU A 130 -3.13 -15.78 -3.55
CA GLU A 130 -2.57 -17.03 -4.04
C GLU A 130 -1.71 -16.78 -5.30
N SER A 131 -0.80 -17.72 -5.59
CA SER A 131 0.06 -17.62 -6.76
C SER A 131 -0.77 -17.71 -8.05
N GLY A 132 -0.60 -16.73 -8.95
CA GLY A 132 -1.26 -16.72 -10.24
C GLY A 132 -0.54 -17.61 -11.29
N ASP A 133 -1.27 -17.94 -12.36
CA ASP A 133 -0.71 -18.63 -13.53
C ASP A 133 0.17 -17.67 -14.33
N THR A 134 1.45 -17.95 -14.34
CA THR A 134 2.45 -17.09 -15.02
C THR A 134 2.26 -17.01 -16.55
N SER A 135 1.44 -17.87 -17.15
CA SER A 135 1.13 -17.84 -18.58
C SER A 135 0.44 -16.53 -18.99
N VAL A 136 -0.29 -15.86 -18.08
CA VAL A 136 -0.94 -14.56 -18.34
C VAL A 136 0.07 -13.46 -18.69
N LEU A 137 1.34 -13.60 -18.27
CA LEU A 137 2.40 -12.65 -18.60
C LEU A 137 2.69 -12.62 -20.11
N ASN A 138 2.40 -13.70 -20.84
CA ASN A 138 2.58 -13.77 -22.30
C ASN A 138 1.65 -12.81 -23.06
N ASN A 139 0.62 -12.28 -22.42
CA ASN A 139 -0.27 -11.27 -23.00
C ASN A 139 0.40 -9.88 -23.08
N TYR A 140 1.58 -9.71 -22.48
CA TYR A 140 2.30 -8.45 -22.43
C TYR A 140 3.63 -8.56 -23.17
N THR A 141 3.96 -7.55 -23.98
CA THR A 141 5.18 -7.54 -24.82
C THR A 141 6.47 -7.56 -24.00
N ASP A 142 6.41 -7.16 -22.74
CA ASP A 142 7.52 -7.15 -21.78
C ASP A 142 7.33 -8.14 -20.62
N GLY A 143 6.35 -9.04 -20.72
CA GLY A 143 6.06 -10.02 -19.67
C GLY A 143 7.27 -10.89 -19.31
N ALA A 144 8.10 -11.26 -20.29
CA ALA A 144 9.32 -12.01 -20.07
C ALA A 144 10.38 -11.24 -19.24
N SER A 145 10.27 -9.91 -19.10
CA SER A 145 11.19 -9.12 -18.27
C SER A 145 10.80 -9.09 -16.78
N VAL A 146 9.64 -9.66 -16.42
CA VAL A 146 9.29 -9.85 -15.01
C VAL A 146 10.27 -10.83 -14.36
N SER A 147 10.88 -10.44 -13.25
CA SER A 147 11.81 -11.31 -12.50
C SER A 147 11.14 -12.61 -12.08
N ALA A 148 11.86 -13.73 -12.13
CA ALA A 148 11.32 -15.06 -11.77
C ALA A 148 10.67 -15.08 -10.36
N TRP A 149 11.27 -14.37 -9.39
CA TRP A 149 10.72 -14.24 -8.03
C TRP A 149 9.42 -13.43 -7.93
N ALA A 150 9.10 -12.62 -8.95
CA ALA A 150 7.91 -11.76 -8.97
C ALA A 150 6.78 -12.32 -9.85
N GLN A 151 7.06 -13.25 -10.76
CA GLN A 151 6.12 -13.70 -11.78
C GLN A 151 4.77 -14.14 -11.23
N SER A 152 4.76 -15.02 -10.22
CA SER A 152 3.51 -15.53 -9.66
C SER A 152 2.67 -14.44 -8.96
N SER A 153 3.33 -13.48 -8.29
CA SER A 153 2.64 -12.36 -7.66
C SER A 153 2.08 -11.38 -8.69
N VAL A 154 2.85 -11.07 -9.73
CA VAL A 154 2.39 -10.19 -10.82
C VAL A 154 1.23 -10.85 -11.57
N ALA A 155 1.33 -12.15 -11.86
CA ALA A 155 0.25 -12.93 -12.49
C ALA A 155 -1.03 -12.89 -11.64
N ALA A 156 -0.93 -13.09 -10.32
CA ALA A 156 -2.08 -13.03 -9.42
C ALA A 156 -2.81 -11.68 -9.47
N LEU A 157 -2.06 -10.55 -9.50
CA LEU A 157 -2.69 -9.24 -9.62
C LEU A 157 -3.37 -9.03 -10.98
N ILE A 158 -2.82 -9.61 -12.06
CA ILE A 158 -3.42 -9.54 -13.39
C ILE A 158 -4.71 -10.36 -13.45
N GLU A 159 -4.69 -11.60 -12.97
CA GLU A 159 -5.86 -12.51 -12.97
C GLU A 159 -7.03 -11.95 -12.16
N ASN A 160 -6.73 -11.26 -11.05
CA ASN A 160 -7.74 -10.59 -10.25
C ASN A 160 -8.17 -9.21 -10.81
N GLY A 161 -7.61 -8.78 -11.95
CA GLY A 161 -7.96 -7.52 -12.60
C GLY A 161 -7.39 -6.25 -11.95
N TYR A 162 -6.54 -6.38 -10.93
CA TYR A 162 -5.94 -5.23 -10.22
C TYR A 162 -4.86 -4.54 -11.04
N VAL A 163 -4.24 -5.25 -11.99
CA VAL A 163 -3.19 -4.73 -12.87
C VAL A 163 -3.47 -5.12 -14.30
N ASN A 164 -3.62 -4.13 -15.18
CA ASN A 164 -3.91 -4.34 -16.61
C ASN A 164 -2.76 -3.86 -17.53
N GLY A 165 -1.69 -3.28 -16.96
CA GLY A 165 -0.63 -2.67 -17.74
C GLY A 165 -1.09 -1.44 -18.53
N ALA A 166 -0.23 -0.95 -19.41
CA ALA A 166 -0.52 0.15 -20.32
C ALA A 166 0.09 -0.12 -21.68
N ASN A 167 -0.66 0.07 -22.76
CA ASN A 167 -0.21 -0.17 -24.15
C ASN A 167 0.42 -1.58 -24.35
N GLY A 168 -0.17 -2.60 -23.72
CA GLY A 168 0.31 -3.98 -23.79
C GLY A 168 1.64 -4.23 -23.05
N LYS A 169 2.00 -3.38 -22.07
CA LYS A 169 3.21 -3.50 -21.24
C LYS A 169 2.91 -3.41 -19.76
N LEU A 170 3.67 -4.14 -18.97
CA LEU A 170 3.66 -4.11 -17.50
C LEU A 170 4.67 -3.11 -16.93
N ASN A 171 5.77 -2.86 -17.67
CA ASN A 171 6.91 -2.05 -17.26
C ASN A 171 7.48 -2.47 -15.89
N PRO A 172 7.80 -3.76 -15.67
CA PRO A 172 8.06 -4.30 -14.31
C PRO A 172 9.27 -3.68 -13.63
N LYS A 173 10.27 -3.23 -14.42
CA LYS A 173 11.54 -2.68 -13.92
C LYS A 173 11.54 -1.18 -13.69
N THR A 174 10.50 -0.47 -14.13
CA THR A 174 10.37 0.97 -13.85
C THR A 174 9.90 1.21 -12.43
N SER A 175 10.32 2.30 -11.81
CA SER A 175 9.83 2.70 -10.49
C SER A 175 8.35 3.09 -10.57
N ILE A 176 7.58 2.72 -9.55
CA ILE A 176 6.14 3.03 -9.48
C ILE A 176 5.92 4.45 -8.95
N THR A 177 4.97 5.17 -9.55
CA THR A 177 4.56 6.49 -9.06
C THR A 177 3.51 6.36 -7.94
N ARG A 178 3.32 7.45 -7.19
CA ARG A 178 2.28 7.55 -6.15
C ARG A 178 0.89 7.31 -6.71
N ALA A 179 0.61 7.88 -7.90
CA ALA A 179 -0.66 7.71 -8.60
C ALA A 179 -0.91 6.25 -9.03
N GLU A 180 0.09 5.61 -9.64
CA GLU A 180 -0.03 4.21 -10.08
C GLU A 180 -0.23 3.27 -8.88
N PHE A 181 0.51 3.49 -7.79
CA PHE A 181 0.34 2.70 -6.57
C PHE A 181 -1.04 2.91 -5.95
N ALA A 182 -1.50 4.18 -5.84
CA ALA A 182 -2.82 4.51 -5.30
C ALA A 182 -3.94 3.84 -6.11
N LYS A 183 -3.81 3.80 -7.43
CA LYS A 183 -4.76 3.08 -8.28
C LYS A 183 -4.81 1.60 -7.95
N VAL A 184 -3.67 0.91 -7.91
CA VAL A 184 -3.65 -0.54 -7.66
C VAL A 184 -4.22 -0.87 -6.28
N ILE A 185 -3.79 -0.18 -5.21
CA ILE A 185 -4.30 -0.49 -3.86
C ILE A 185 -5.80 -0.18 -3.72
N SER A 186 -6.32 0.82 -4.43
CA SER A 186 -7.76 1.14 -4.42
C SER A 186 -8.61 0.12 -5.18
N GLU A 187 -8.06 -0.55 -6.19
CA GLU A 187 -8.73 -1.68 -6.85
C GLU A 187 -8.74 -2.92 -5.96
N MET A 188 -7.71 -3.11 -5.12
CA MET A 188 -7.60 -4.25 -4.22
C MET A 188 -8.46 -4.11 -2.97
N ALA A 189 -8.65 -2.88 -2.46
CA ALA A 189 -9.48 -2.59 -1.29
C ALA A 189 -10.21 -1.27 -1.48
N SER A 190 -11.53 -1.35 -1.58
CA SER A 190 -12.41 -0.20 -1.77
C SER A 190 -12.79 0.47 -0.46
N THR A 191 -12.81 -0.28 0.64
CA THR A 191 -13.33 0.17 1.94
C THR A 191 -12.41 -0.23 3.08
N TYR A 192 -12.23 0.69 4.03
CA TYR A 192 -11.47 0.50 5.26
C TYR A 192 -12.37 0.77 6.46
N ALA A 193 -12.47 -0.19 7.37
CA ALA A 193 -13.34 -0.10 8.55
C ALA A 193 -12.52 0.12 9.81
N ASP A 194 -12.67 1.30 10.41
CA ASP A 194 -12.00 1.71 11.65
C ASP A 194 -12.95 1.71 12.85
N ALA A 195 -14.26 1.64 12.62
CA ALA A 195 -15.30 1.61 13.64
C ALA A 195 -16.56 0.91 13.09
N ASP A 196 -17.46 0.49 13.98
CA ASP A 196 -18.70 -0.22 13.61
C ASP A 196 -19.61 0.56 12.65
N ASP A 197 -19.63 1.89 12.78
CA ASP A 197 -20.43 2.80 11.93
C ASP A 197 -19.73 3.18 10.62
N SER A 198 -18.49 2.77 10.42
CA SER A 198 -17.73 3.04 9.18
C SER A 198 -18.24 2.26 7.97
N LEU A 199 -19.02 1.20 8.18
CA LEU A 199 -19.57 0.36 7.13
C LEU A 199 -21.06 0.58 6.91
N SER A 200 -21.45 0.78 5.66
CA SER A 200 -22.86 0.69 5.23
C SER A 200 -23.40 -0.73 5.41
N ALA A 201 -24.74 -0.90 5.34
CA ALA A 201 -25.37 -2.22 5.43
C ALA A 201 -24.91 -3.14 4.28
N THR A 202 -24.67 -2.57 3.10
CA THR A 202 -24.11 -3.27 1.93
C THR A 202 -22.86 -2.54 1.49
N VAL A 203 -21.80 -3.28 1.25
CA VAL A 203 -20.52 -2.79 0.73
C VAL A 203 -20.17 -3.57 -0.53
N ASP A 204 -19.90 -2.88 -1.60
CA ASP A 204 -19.40 -3.49 -2.84
C ASP A 204 -17.88 -3.54 -2.84
N GLY A 205 -17.33 -4.71 -3.12
CA GLY A 205 -15.89 -4.96 -3.18
C GLY A 205 -15.25 -5.33 -1.84
N SER A 206 -13.93 -5.22 -1.78
CA SER A 206 -13.14 -5.69 -0.63
C SER A 206 -13.15 -4.72 0.55
N VAL A 207 -13.27 -5.25 1.76
CA VAL A 207 -13.23 -4.49 3.01
C VAL A 207 -11.99 -4.90 3.80
N ILE A 208 -11.20 -3.94 4.24
CA ILE A 208 -10.14 -4.16 5.23
C ILE A 208 -10.61 -3.63 6.59
N VAL A 209 -10.70 -4.51 7.57
CA VAL A 209 -11.03 -4.16 8.95
C VAL A 209 -9.73 -3.84 9.69
N ARG A 210 -9.59 -2.62 10.18
CA ARG A 210 -8.37 -2.14 10.84
C ARG A 210 -8.44 -2.12 12.37
N GLU A 211 -9.64 -2.25 12.94
CA GLU A 211 -9.86 -2.26 14.39
C GLU A 211 -10.64 -3.50 14.83
N ASN A 212 -10.25 -4.05 15.99
CA ASN A 212 -10.86 -5.28 16.54
C ASN A 212 -12.32 -5.10 17.01
N SER A 213 -12.74 -3.86 17.21
CA SER A 213 -14.10 -3.53 17.66
C SER A 213 -15.13 -3.49 16.53
N VAL A 214 -14.69 -3.57 15.27
CA VAL A 214 -15.60 -3.52 14.11
C VAL A 214 -16.39 -4.81 14.00
N SER A 215 -17.71 -4.70 14.01
CA SER A 215 -18.63 -5.81 13.78
C SER A 215 -19.07 -5.86 12.31
N LEU A 216 -18.99 -7.03 11.69
CA LEU A 216 -19.54 -7.29 10.37
C LEU A 216 -20.94 -7.91 10.43
N SER A 217 -21.53 -8.07 11.64
CA SER A 217 -22.86 -8.63 11.80
C SER A 217 -23.93 -7.77 11.12
N GLY A 218 -24.77 -8.39 10.29
CA GLY A 218 -25.80 -7.69 9.53
C GLY A 218 -25.27 -6.88 8.34
N LYS A 219 -24.01 -7.04 7.96
CA LYS A 219 -23.41 -6.43 6.76
C LYS A 219 -23.38 -7.44 5.61
N THR A 220 -23.57 -6.95 4.39
CA THR A 220 -23.40 -7.72 3.16
C THR A 220 -22.18 -7.15 2.42
N ILE A 221 -21.27 -8.02 2.03
CA ILE A 221 -20.09 -7.66 1.22
C ILE A 221 -20.24 -8.45 -0.09
N ASN A 222 -20.39 -7.72 -1.22
CA ASN A 222 -20.59 -8.28 -2.56
C ASN A 222 -19.27 -8.46 -3.31
#